data_c95272bdd843b4737395d026b10524b8
#
_entry.id   c95272bdd843b4737395d026b10524b8
#
_cell.length_a   1.000
_cell.length_b   1.000
_cell.length_c   1.000
_cell.angle_alpha   90.00
_cell.angle_beta   90.00
_cell.angle_gamma   90.00
#
_symmetry.space_group_name_H-M   'P 1'
#
loop_
_entity.id
_entity.type
_entity.pdbx_description
1 polymer ?
#
loop_
_entity_poly.entity_id
_entity_poly.type
_entity_poly.pdbx_seq_one_letter_code
_entity_poly.pdbx_strand_id
1 'polypeptide(L)'
;MLIQFTIENHRSIRDSAVISFAASKDTSLASCLIHPDEKKVLLPVLAVYGANAAGKSNVLHALMTMKDMIVGPSSKLSKGQKLPWEPFAGNKQPTSFEVVYIYDGIRYAYGFSFDSKKIYSEYLYHWPNGREA
;
A
#
# COMPACT_ATOMS: atom_id res chain seq x y z
N MET A 1 9.99 -3.60 -6.32
CA MET A 1 8.81 -3.75 -7.20
C MET A 1 7.58 -3.98 -6.36
N LEU A 2 6.52 -3.20 -6.55
CA LEU A 2 5.27 -3.32 -5.78
C LEU A 2 4.49 -4.57 -6.22
N ILE A 3 4.04 -5.38 -5.25
CA ILE A 3 3.17 -6.54 -5.47
C ILE A 3 1.73 -6.19 -5.11
N GLN A 4 1.54 -5.51 -3.97
CA GLN A 4 0.22 -5.24 -3.42
C GLN A 4 0.24 -3.98 -2.57
N PHE A 5 -0.85 -3.25 -2.57
CA PHE A 5 -1.11 -2.15 -1.65
C PHE A 5 -2.49 -2.33 -1.03
N THR A 6 -2.55 -2.30 0.30
CA THR A 6 -3.79 -2.42 1.08
C THR A 6 -4.06 -1.10 1.80
N ILE A 7 -5.30 -0.66 1.74
CA ILE A 7 -5.78 0.61 2.32
C ILE A 7 -7.03 0.33 3.14
N GLU A 8 -7.14 0.90 4.32
CA GLU A 8 -8.35 0.84 5.13
C GLU A 8 -8.59 2.17 5.84
N ASN A 9 -9.84 2.58 5.91
CA ASN A 9 -10.30 3.80 6.57
C ASN A 9 -9.55 5.06 6.13
N HIS A 10 -9.55 5.33 4.82
CA HIS A 10 -8.91 6.53 4.26
C HIS A 10 -9.82 7.23 3.25
N ARG A 11 -10.20 8.47 3.49
CA ARG A 11 -11.06 9.31 2.63
C ARG A 11 -12.36 8.60 2.22
N SER A 12 -12.52 8.23 0.94
CA SER A 12 -13.70 7.49 0.45
C SER A 12 -13.60 5.98 0.63
N ILE A 13 -12.49 5.47 1.11
CA ILE A 13 -12.24 4.03 1.31
C ILE A 13 -12.55 3.71 2.78
N ARG A 14 -13.67 3.03 3.02
CA ARG A 14 -14.11 2.63 4.36
C ARG A 14 -13.46 1.34 4.81
N ASP A 15 -13.77 0.28 4.07
CA ASP A 15 -13.34 -1.08 4.38
C ASP A 15 -12.01 -1.36 3.68
N SER A 16 -11.36 -2.46 4.04
CA SER A 16 -10.09 -2.85 3.46
C SER A 16 -10.20 -3.02 1.94
N ALA A 17 -9.43 -2.26 1.20
CA ALA A 17 -9.31 -2.32 -0.26
C ALA A 17 -7.90 -2.74 -0.65
N VAL A 18 -7.80 -3.72 -1.52
CA VAL A 18 -6.53 -4.30 -1.97
C VAL A 18 -6.32 -4.01 -3.45
N ILE A 19 -5.20 -3.37 -3.77
CA ILE A 19 -4.70 -3.20 -5.14
C ILE A 19 -3.56 -4.20 -5.34
N SER A 20 -3.76 -5.17 -6.25
CA SER A 20 -2.81 -6.25 -6.50
C SER A 20 -2.26 -6.19 -7.91
N PHE A 21 -0.95 -6.30 -8.04
CA PHE A 21 -0.23 -6.44 -9.30
C PHE A 21 0.02 -7.91 -9.67
N ALA A 22 -0.51 -8.87 -8.91
CA ALA A 22 -0.42 -10.28 -9.28
C ALA A 22 -1.17 -10.52 -10.59
N ALA A 23 -0.52 -11.17 -11.56
CA ALA A 23 -1.13 -11.51 -12.83
C ALA A 23 -2.21 -12.60 -12.64
N SER A 24 -3.25 -12.54 -13.45
CA SER A 24 -4.23 -13.60 -13.57
C SER A 24 -3.63 -14.81 -14.32
N LYS A 25 -4.41 -15.87 -14.47
CA LYS A 25 -4.02 -17.05 -15.28
C LYS A 25 -4.14 -16.83 -16.79
N ASP A 26 -4.53 -15.63 -17.22
CA ASP A 26 -4.62 -15.28 -18.63
C ASP A 26 -3.22 -15.17 -19.25
N THR A 27 -2.97 -15.92 -20.32
CA THR A 27 -1.68 -16.00 -21.02
C THR A 27 -1.62 -15.16 -22.29
N SER A 28 -2.68 -14.44 -22.65
CA SER A 28 -2.79 -13.70 -23.92
C SER A 28 -1.70 -12.61 -24.08
N LEU A 29 -1.16 -12.08 -22.98
CA LEU A 29 -0.08 -11.09 -22.96
C LEU A 29 1.12 -11.55 -22.11
N ALA A 30 1.43 -12.83 -22.12
CA ALA A 30 2.49 -13.42 -21.30
C ALA A 30 3.86 -12.75 -21.49
N SER A 31 4.16 -12.25 -22.69
CA SER A 31 5.41 -11.53 -22.99
C SER A 31 5.54 -10.17 -22.30
N CYS A 32 4.44 -9.61 -21.81
CA CYS A 32 4.42 -8.32 -21.11
C CYS A 32 4.53 -8.48 -19.59
N LEU A 33 4.50 -9.70 -19.07
CA LEU A 33 4.52 -9.97 -17.63
C LEU A 33 5.94 -9.91 -17.07
N ILE A 34 6.02 -9.56 -15.79
CA ILE A 34 7.29 -9.50 -15.07
C ILE A 34 7.38 -10.72 -14.15
N HIS A 35 8.51 -11.41 -14.23
CA HIS A 35 8.83 -12.58 -13.45
C HIS A 35 9.94 -12.24 -12.43
N PRO A 36 9.61 -11.72 -11.24
CA PRO A 36 10.61 -11.36 -10.25
C PRO A 36 11.27 -12.60 -9.62
N ASP A 37 10.60 -13.74 -9.64
CA ASP A 37 11.08 -15.05 -9.25
C ASP A 37 10.34 -16.15 -10.04
N GLU A 38 10.74 -17.43 -9.90
CA GLU A 38 10.13 -18.56 -10.64
C GLU A 38 8.65 -18.81 -10.31
N LYS A 39 8.16 -18.28 -9.20
CA LYS A 39 6.81 -18.57 -8.68
C LYS A 39 5.83 -17.42 -8.84
N LYS A 40 6.30 -16.21 -9.13
CA LYS A 40 5.47 -15.01 -9.17
C LYS A 40 5.46 -14.38 -10.53
N VAL A 41 4.27 -14.02 -10.95
CA VAL A 41 4.02 -13.33 -12.20
C VAL A 41 3.27 -12.04 -11.87
N LEU A 42 3.84 -10.90 -12.25
CA LEU A 42 3.33 -9.58 -11.91
C LEU A 42 3.02 -8.77 -13.16
N LEU A 43 2.03 -7.91 -13.03
CA LEU A 43 1.65 -6.93 -14.04
C LEU A 43 2.62 -5.73 -13.98
N PRO A 44 3.15 -5.26 -15.12
CA PRO A 44 3.98 -4.04 -15.16
C PRO A 44 3.15 -2.76 -14.91
N VAL A 45 1.87 -2.80 -15.24
CA VAL A 45 0.93 -1.67 -15.18
C VAL A 45 -0.42 -2.15 -14.69
N LEU A 46 -1.07 -1.35 -13.87
CA LEU A 46 -2.45 -1.51 -13.45
C LEU A 46 -3.23 -0.24 -13.80
N ALA A 47 -4.30 -0.38 -14.57
CA ALA A 47 -5.20 0.72 -14.88
C ALA A 47 -6.41 0.69 -13.94
N VAL A 48 -6.68 1.82 -13.28
CA VAL A 48 -7.86 1.99 -12.42
C VAL A 48 -8.83 2.93 -13.12
N TYR A 49 -10.01 2.45 -13.45
CA TYR A 49 -11.07 3.24 -14.09
C TYR A 49 -12.41 3.07 -13.36
N GLY A 50 -13.31 4.00 -13.59
CA GLY A 50 -14.63 4.03 -12.95
C GLY A 50 -15.25 5.43 -13.05
N ALA A 51 -16.47 5.57 -12.58
CA ALA A 51 -17.20 6.84 -12.58
C ALA A 51 -16.45 7.94 -11.81
N ASN A 52 -16.79 9.21 -12.08
CA ASN A 52 -16.30 10.32 -11.28
C ASN A 52 -16.75 10.14 -9.83
N ALA A 53 -15.92 10.57 -8.90
CA ALA A 53 -16.12 10.42 -7.45
C ALA A 53 -16.11 8.96 -6.92
N ALA A 54 -15.78 7.95 -7.74
CA ALA A 54 -15.69 6.55 -7.31
C ALA A 54 -14.43 6.24 -6.44
N GLY A 55 -13.63 7.25 -6.07
CA GLY A 55 -12.49 7.07 -5.17
C GLY A 55 -11.17 6.70 -5.84
N LYS A 56 -11.08 6.68 -7.18
CA LYS A 56 -9.85 6.33 -7.92
C LYS A 56 -8.62 7.11 -7.46
N SER A 57 -8.75 8.44 -7.37
CA SER A 57 -7.66 9.33 -6.93
C SER A 57 -7.29 9.13 -5.46
N ASN A 58 -8.20 8.62 -4.63
CA ASN A 58 -7.93 8.38 -3.21
C ASN A 58 -7.01 7.18 -2.99
N VAL A 59 -6.96 6.23 -3.92
CA VAL A 59 -5.96 5.15 -3.92
C VAL A 59 -4.54 5.70 -4.09
N LEU A 60 -4.36 6.59 -5.08
CA LEU A 60 -3.06 7.24 -5.31
C LEU A 60 -2.70 8.17 -4.15
N HIS A 61 -3.67 8.89 -3.62
CA HIS A 61 -3.46 9.75 -2.46
C HIS A 61 -3.02 8.94 -1.23
N ALA A 62 -3.63 7.79 -0.96
CA ALA A 62 -3.24 6.91 0.13
C ALA A 62 -1.78 6.43 -0.02
N LEU A 63 -1.39 6.02 -1.23
CA LEU A 63 0.00 5.60 -1.50
C LEU A 63 1.00 6.75 -1.34
N MET A 64 0.64 7.96 -1.78
CA MET A 64 1.48 9.16 -1.57
C MET A 64 1.58 9.49 -0.09
N THR A 65 0.47 9.47 0.66
CA THR A 65 0.45 9.71 2.11
C THR A 65 1.35 8.72 2.84
N MET A 66 1.23 7.42 2.52
CA MET A 66 2.10 6.39 3.09
C MET A 66 3.58 6.66 2.78
N LYS A 67 3.90 6.95 1.52
CA LYS A 67 5.27 7.30 1.09
C LYS A 67 5.81 8.50 1.87
N ASP A 68 5.03 9.58 1.97
CA ASP A 68 5.46 10.81 2.62
C ASP A 68 5.68 10.62 4.14
N MET A 69 4.89 9.74 4.76
CA MET A 69 5.11 9.36 6.17
C MET A 69 6.39 8.55 6.38
N ILE A 70 6.77 7.69 5.42
CA ILE A 70 7.97 6.84 5.52
C ILE A 70 9.24 7.62 5.17
N VAL A 71 9.20 8.34 4.04
CA VAL A 71 10.40 9.00 3.45
C VAL A 71 10.50 10.47 3.86
N GLY A 72 9.40 11.04 4.37
CA GLY A 72 9.36 12.41 4.83
C GLY A 72 10.38 12.64 5.95
N PRO A 73 11.06 13.79 5.95
CA PRO A 73 12.02 14.08 7.02
C PRO A 73 11.28 14.09 8.37
N SER A 74 11.68 13.20 9.27
CA SER A 74 11.24 13.18 10.67
C SER A 74 11.43 14.54 11.36
N SER A 75 12.31 15.39 10.81
CA SER A 75 12.51 16.78 11.22
C SER A 75 11.33 17.72 10.91
N LYS A 76 10.41 17.33 10.00
CA LYS A 76 9.20 18.11 9.71
C LYS A 76 8.05 17.84 10.69
N LEU A 77 8.12 16.76 11.45
CA LEU A 77 7.15 16.48 12.52
C LEU A 77 7.63 17.16 13.80
N SER A 78 7.30 18.43 13.98
CA SER A 78 7.49 19.11 15.25
C SER A 78 6.66 18.42 16.33
N LYS A 79 7.16 18.39 17.57
CA LYS A 79 6.37 17.89 18.73
C LYS A 79 4.98 18.53 18.73
N GLY A 80 3.92 17.71 18.66
CA GLY A 80 2.53 18.16 18.64
C GLY A 80 1.93 18.40 17.24
N GLN A 81 2.67 18.19 16.16
CA GLN A 81 2.11 18.23 14.81
C GLN A 81 1.21 17.02 14.58
N LYS A 82 0.04 17.25 13.98
CA LYS A 82 -0.89 16.18 13.63
C LYS A 82 -0.37 15.38 12.43
N LEU A 83 -0.54 14.07 12.50
CA LEU A 83 -0.32 13.19 11.35
C LEU A 83 -1.38 13.43 10.26
N PRO A 84 -1.09 13.11 8.99
CA PRO A 84 -1.99 13.34 7.86
C PRO A 84 -3.13 12.30 7.83
N TRP A 85 -3.94 12.30 8.88
CA TRP A 85 -5.04 11.37 9.08
C TRP A 85 -6.34 11.93 8.50
N GLU A 86 -6.84 11.26 7.48
CA GLU A 86 -8.08 11.60 6.78
C GLU A 86 -9.00 10.37 6.72
N PRO A 87 -9.73 10.05 7.81
CA PRO A 87 -10.55 8.85 7.88
C PRO A 87 -11.80 8.95 7.02
N PHE A 88 -12.43 7.80 6.75
CA PHE A 88 -13.72 7.76 6.07
C PHE A 88 -14.80 8.46 6.87
N ALA A 89 -15.49 9.43 6.27
CA ALA A 89 -16.74 10.06 6.69
C ALA A 89 -17.00 10.10 8.22
N GLY A 90 -16.05 10.64 9.00
CA GLY A 90 -16.19 10.76 10.46
C GLY A 90 -15.90 9.48 11.25
N ASN A 91 -15.41 8.43 10.61
CA ASN A 91 -14.91 7.24 11.29
C ASN A 91 -13.73 7.63 12.20
N LYS A 92 -13.76 7.17 13.46
CA LYS A 92 -12.73 7.47 14.47
C LYS A 92 -11.67 6.37 14.60
N GLN A 93 -11.79 5.30 13.82
CA GLN A 93 -10.82 4.22 13.82
C GLN A 93 -9.51 4.66 13.12
N PRO A 94 -8.37 4.05 13.47
CA PRO A 94 -7.12 4.30 12.77
C PRO A 94 -7.24 4.00 11.27
N THR A 95 -6.46 4.74 10.48
CA THR A 95 -6.19 4.38 9.08
C THR A 95 -5.10 3.34 9.05
N SER A 96 -5.21 2.34 8.18
CA SER A 96 -4.18 1.31 7.99
C SER A 96 -3.70 1.31 6.56
N PHE A 97 -2.37 1.25 6.39
CA PHE A 97 -1.71 1.05 5.11
C PHE A 97 -0.76 -0.13 5.19
N GLU A 98 -0.71 -0.91 4.11
CA GLU A 98 0.29 -1.96 3.93
C GLU A 98 0.77 -2.01 2.48
N VAL A 99 2.06 -2.16 2.29
CA VAL A 99 2.68 -2.46 0.99
C VAL A 99 3.37 -3.81 1.06
N VAL A 100 3.18 -4.62 0.02
CA VAL A 100 3.96 -5.83 -0.23
C VAL A 100 4.80 -5.59 -1.47
N TYR A 101 6.11 -5.77 -1.37
CA TYR A 101 7.05 -5.49 -2.46
C TYR A 101 8.21 -6.47 -2.50
N ILE A 102 8.91 -6.51 -3.63
CA ILE A 102 10.16 -7.23 -3.80
C ILE A 102 11.29 -6.21 -3.96
N TYR A 103 12.35 -6.39 -3.20
CA TYR A 103 13.59 -5.64 -3.31
C TYR A 103 14.76 -6.62 -3.20
N ASP A 104 15.67 -6.57 -4.16
CA ASP A 104 16.84 -7.46 -4.26
C ASP A 104 16.50 -8.96 -4.12
N GLY A 105 15.44 -9.39 -4.81
CA GLY A 105 14.96 -10.78 -4.79
C GLY A 105 14.22 -11.19 -3.51
N ILE A 106 14.19 -10.35 -2.49
CA ILE A 106 13.54 -10.62 -1.21
C ILE A 106 12.17 -9.97 -1.16
N ARG A 107 11.16 -10.70 -0.74
CA ARG A 107 9.81 -10.17 -0.50
C ARG A 107 9.75 -9.53 0.87
N TYR A 108 9.09 -8.36 0.92
CA TYR A 108 8.80 -7.61 2.14
C TYR A 108 7.32 -7.29 2.24
N ALA A 109 6.80 -7.22 3.46
CA ALA A 109 5.53 -6.57 3.77
C ALA A 109 5.77 -5.55 4.87
N TYR A 110 5.44 -4.29 4.58
CA TYR A 110 5.54 -3.20 5.54
C TYR A 110 4.18 -2.54 5.71
N GLY A 111 3.77 -2.40 6.95
CA GLY A 111 2.48 -1.77 7.25
C GLY A 111 2.49 -1.05 8.59
N PHE A 112 1.55 -0.11 8.71
CA PHE A 112 1.30 0.61 9.95
C PHE A 112 -0.15 1.09 10.02
N SER A 113 -0.61 1.32 11.25
CA SER A 113 -1.90 1.96 11.53
C SER A 113 -1.73 3.21 12.37
N PHE A 114 -2.49 4.26 12.08
CA PHE A 114 -2.31 5.57 12.71
C PHE A 114 -3.61 6.39 12.77
N ASP A 115 -3.63 7.35 13.68
CA ASP A 115 -4.61 8.44 13.70
C ASP A 115 -3.90 9.80 13.60
N SER A 116 -4.62 10.88 13.89
CA SER A 116 -4.06 12.25 13.87
C SER A 116 -2.97 12.50 14.90
N LYS A 117 -2.80 11.62 15.91
CA LYS A 117 -1.93 11.85 17.07
C LYS A 117 -0.77 10.88 17.15
N LYS A 118 -0.96 9.62 16.76
CA LYS A 118 0.04 8.57 16.96
C LYS A 118 -0.09 7.41 15.95
N ILE A 119 0.98 6.65 15.86
CA ILE A 119 1.04 5.33 15.24
C ILE A 119 0.67 4.29 16.31
N TYR A 120 -0.27 3.40 16.00
CA TYR A 120 -0.75 2.34 16.89
C TYR A 120 0.00 1.04 16.70
N SER A 121 0.32 0.71 15.45
CA SER A 121 1.08 -0.48 15.08
C SER A 121 1.99 -0.16 13.90
N GLU A 122 3.13 -0.79 13.86
CA GLU A 122 4.07 -0.75 12.75
C GLU A 122 4.78 -2.10 12.68
N TYR A 123 4.94 -2.66 11.47
CA TYR A 123 5.62 -3.92 11.26
C TYR A 123 6.33 -3.96 9.92
N LEU A 124 7.41 -4.73 9.87
CA LEU A 124 8.13 -5.11 8.66
C LEU A 124 8.40 -6.60 8.69
N TYR A 125 7.78 -7.33 7.79
CA TYR A 125 8.08 -8.75 7.56
C TYR A 125 8.93 -8.91 6.32
N HIS A 126 9.79 -9.94 6.31
CA HIS A 126 10.53 -10.29 5.12
C HIS A 126 10.60 -11.81 4.95
N TRP A 127 10.75 -12.27 3.73
CA TRP A 127 10.79 -13.70 3.36
C TRP A 127 12.08 -14.01 2.62
N PRO A 128 13.22 -14.18 3.32
CA PRO A 128 14.43 -14.67 2.71
C PRO A 128 14.20 -16.12 2.31
N ASN A 129 14.51 -16.48 1.06
CA ASN A 129 14.31 -17.84 0.53
C ASN A 129 12.85 -18.35 0.58
N GLY A 130 11.85 -17.45 0.51
CA GLY A 130 10.43 -17.79 0.49
C GLY A 130 9.84 -18.25 1.82
N ARG A 131 10.57 -18.13 2.94
CA ARG A 131 10.06 -18.36 4.30
C ARG A 131 9.98 -17.03 5.05
N GLU A 132 8.95 -16.89 5.88
CA GLU A 132 8.83 -15.75 6.79
C GLU A 132 9.92 -15.84 7.87
N ALA A 133 10.57 -14.72 8.13
CA ALA A 133 11.62 -14.60 9.15
C ALA A 133 11.21 -13.53 10.17
#